data_fa7792d5b0ff240f9f39b227ce561664
#
_entry.id   fa7792d5b0ff240f9f39b227ce561664
#
_cell.length_a   1.000
_cell.length_b   1.000
_cell.length_c   1.000
_cell.angle_alpha   90.00
_cell.angle_beta   90.00
_cell.angle_gamma   90.00
#
_symmetry.space_group_name_H-M   'P 1'
#
loop_
_entity.id
_entity.type
_entity.pdbx_description
1 polymer ?
#
loop_
_entity_poly.entity_id
_entity_poly.type
_entity_poly.pdbx_seq_one_letter_code
_entity_poly.pdbx_strand_id
1 'polypeptide(L)'
;KMEELFSQIDRNIQDLNGILVTHEHIDHIKGLGVLARKYQLPIYANEKTWQAIEKKDSRIPMDQKFIFNPYETKSIAGFDVESFNVSHDAIDPQFYIFHNNYKKFTILTDTGYVSDRMKGMIRGSDAFIFESNHDVDMLRMCRYPWKTKQRILGDMGHVSNEDAGHATVSYTHLRAHE
;
A
#
# COMPACT_ATOMS: atom_id res chain seq x y z
N LYS A 1 7.79 -19.41 2.87
CA LYS A 1 8.33 -18.08 3.20
C LYS A 1 7.32 -17.19 3.95
N MET A 2 6.08 -16.96 3.44
CA MET A 2 5.06 -16.22 4.21
C MET A 2 4.67 -16.96 5.49
N GLU A 3 4.43 -18.26 5.44
CA GLU A 3 4.14 -19.10 6.62
C GLU A 3 5.23 -19.00 7.71
N GLU A 4 6.49 -19.02 7.31
CA GLU A 4 7.65 -18.86 8.22
C GLU A 4 7.66 -17.47 8.87
N LEU A 5 7.29 -16.41 8.11
CA LEU A 5 7.21 -15.05 8.67
C LEU A 5 6.08 -14.95 9.70
N PHE A 6 4.90 -15.52 9.40
CA PHE A 6 3.79 -15.56 10.34
C PHE A 6 4.12 -16.33 11.61
N SER A 7 4.82 -17.46 11.49
CA SER A 7 5.24 -18.25 12.67
C SER A 7 6.22 -17.50 13.58
N GLN A 8 7.02 -16.56 13.04
CA GLN A 8 7.94 -15.73 13.85
C GLN A 8 7.23 -14.75 14.79
N ILE A 9 5.96 -14.46 14.51
CA ILE A 9 5.11 -13.60 15.33
C ILE A 9 3.99 -14.36 16.02
N ASP A 10 4.14 -15.69 16.16
CA ASP A 10 3.14 -16.59 16.75
C ASP A 10 1.74 -16.46 16.12
N ARG A 11 1.69 -16.30 14.79
CA ARG A 11 0.47 -16.22 13.98
C ARG A 11 0.47 -17.24 12.85
N ASN A 12 -0.72 -17.52 12.33
CA ASN A 12 -0.90 -18.40 11.18
C ASN A 12 -1.52 -17.59 10.02
N ILE A 13 -1.18 -17.96 8.77
CA ILE A 13 -1.84 -17.34 7.60
C ILE A 13 -3.36 -17.60 7.61
N GLN A 14 -3.81 -18.71 8.20
CA GLN A 14 -5.24 -19.01 8.38
C GLN A 14 -5.97 -18.03 9.27
N ASP A 15 -5.27 -17.23 10.09
CA ASP A 15 -5.85 -16.18 10.93
C ASP A 15 -6.19 -14.91 10.13
N LEU A 16 -5.74 -14.83 8.86
CA LEU A 16 -6.04 -13.70 7.98
C LEU A 16 -7.51 -13.70 7.56
N ASN A 17 -8.11 -12.52 7.58
CA ASN A 17 -9.48 -12.30 7.14
C ASN A 17 -9.58 -11.83 5.68
N GLY A 18 -8.46 -11.46 5.07
CA GLY A 18 -8.40 -11.02 3.68
C GLY A 18 -7.06 -10.46 3.28
N ILE A 19 -6.95 -10.12 2.01
CA ILE A 19 -5.76 -9.50 1.41
C ILE A 19 -6.21 -8.21 0.72
N LEU A 20 -5.58 -7.10 1.07
CA LEU A 20 -5.77 -5.81 0.39
C LEU A 20 -4.61 -5.60 -0.59
N VAL A 21 -4.93 -5.36 -1.85
CA VAL A 21 -3.94 -5.14 -2.91
C VAL A 21 -3.91 -3.66 -3.28
N THR A 22 -2.74 -3.06 -3.19
CA THR A 22 -2.52 -1.64 -3.52
C THR A 22 -2.49 -1.41 -5.02
N HIS A 23 -1.75 -2.25 -5.75
CA HIS A 23 -1.59 -2.17 -7.21
C HIS A 23 -1.03 -3.49 -7.79
N GLU A 24 -0.93 -3.56 -9.12
CA GLU A 24 -0.62 -4.79 -9.86
C GLU A 24 0.87 -5.06 -10.12
N HIS A 25 1.81 -4.35 -9.53
CA HIS A 25 3.24 -4.67 -9.70
C HIS A 25 3.56 -6.07 -9.19
N ILE A 26 4.52 -6.73 -9.86
CA ILE A 26 4.75 -8.17 -9.67
C ILE A 26 5.21 -8.53 -8.25
N ASP A 27 5.96 -7.67 -7.62
CA ASP A 27 6.43 -7.81 -6.24
C ASP A 27 5.29 -7.76 -5.22
N HIS A 28 4.19 -7.06 -5.54
CA HIS A 28 2.98 -7.00 -4.70
C HIS A 28 2.04 -8.20 -4.93
N ILE A 29 1.99 -8.76 -6.13
CA ILE A 29 0.98 -9.79 -6.48
C ILE A 29 1.55 -11.18 -6.75
N LYS A 30 2.87 -11.39 -6.79
CA LYS A 30 3.51 -12.66 -7.17
C LYS A 30 3.01 -13.88 -6.38
N GLY A 31 2.68 -13.73 -5.11
CA GLY A 31 2.18 -14.81 -4.26
C GLY A 31 0.65 -14.85 -4.11
N LEU A 32 -0.06 -13.87 -4.64
CA LEU A 32 -1.47 -13.61 -4.37
C LEU A 32 -2.38 -14.80 -4.69
N GLY A 33 -2.30 -15.32 -5.92
CA GLY A 33 -3.13 -16.42 -6.35
C GLY A 33 -2.86 -17.73 -5.60
N VAL A 34 -1.62 -17.95 -5.17
CA VAL A 34 -1.27 -19.12 -4.34
C VAL A 34 -1.90 -19.02 -2.96
N LEU A 35 -1.77 -17.86 -2.31
CA LEU A 35 -2.35 -17.62 -0.99
C LEU A 35 -3.89 -17.70 -1.04
N ALA A 36 -4.49 -17.07 -2.03
CA ALA A 36 -5.94 -17.09 -2.23
C ALA A 36 -6.48 -18.52 -2.30
N ARG A 37 -5.97 -19.32 -3.22
CA ARG A 37 -6.42 -20.71 -3.42
C ARG A 37 -6.13 -21.63 -2.24
N LYS A 38 -4.94 -21.48 -1.63
CA LYS A 38 -4.54 -22.36 -0.52
C LYS A 38 -5.33 -22.10 0.76
N TYR A 39 -5.62 -20.84 1.05
CA TYR A 39 -6.25 -20.41 2.31
C TYR A 39 -7.65 -19.87 2.13
N GLN A 40 -8.16 -19.84 0.90
CA GLN A 40 -9.50 -19.34 0.55
C GLN A 40 -9.77 -17.92 1.06
N LEU A 41 -8.76 -17.06 0.97
CA LEU A 41 -8.81 -15.70 1.48
C LEU A 41 -9.54 -14.77 0.50
N PRO A 42 -10.44 -13.90 0.97
CA PRO A 42 -10.99 -12.82 0.16
C PRO A 42 -9.87 -11.81 -0.20
N ILE A 43 -9.88 -11.36 -1.43
CA ILE A 43 -8.92 -10.39 -1.96
C ILE A 43 -9.67 -9.15 -2.39
N TYR A 44 -9.19 -8.00 -1.94
CA TYR A 44 -9.77 -6.70 -2.24
C TYR A 44 -8.80 -5.89 -3.12
N ALA A 45 -9.26 -5.44 -4.26
CA ALA A 45 -8.54 -4.54 -5.15
C ALA A 45 -9.55 -3.69 -5.94
N ASN A 46 -9.11 -2.57 -6.50
CA ASN A 46 -9.99 -1.82 -7.39
C ASN A 46 -10.17 -2.54 -8.74
N GLU A 47 -11.17 -2.10 -9.48
CA GLU A 47 -11.57 -2.73 -10.74
C GLU A 47 -10.43 -2.80 -11.77
N LYS A 48 -9.68 -1.71 -11.94
CA LYS A 48 -8.59 -1.66 -12.92
C LYS A 48 -7.41 -2.54 -12.49
N THR A 49 -7.07 -2.55 -11.20
CA THR A 49 -6.06 -3.46 -10.65
C THR A 49 -6.47 -4.92 -10.86
N TRP A 50 -7.75 -5.27 -10.66
CA TRP A 50 -8.26 -6.61 -10.97
C TRP A 50 -8.08 -6.99 -12.43
N GLN A 51 -8.43 -6.10 -13.35
CA GLN A 51 -8.24 -6.32 -14.80
C GLN A 51 -6.76 -6.58 -15.15
N ALA A 52 -5.84 -5.92 -14.48
CA ALA A 52 -4.41 -6.13 -14.67
C ALA A 52 -3.90 -7.43 -14.02
N ILE A 53 -4.41 -7.79 -12.83
CA ILE A 53 -4.09 -9.06 -12.15
C ILE A 53 -4.57 -10.23 -12.99
N GLU A 54 -5.78 -10.19 -13.54
CA GLU A 54 -6.36 -11.27 -14.36
C GLU A 54 -5.54 -11.59 -15.61
N LYS A 55 -4.92 -10.58 -16.21
CA LYS A 55 -3.99 -10.78 -17.33
C LYS A 55 -2.73 -11.53 -16.92
N LYS A 56 -2.33 -11.47 -15.66
CA LYS A 56 -1.12 -12.11 -15.10
C LYS A 56 -1.40 -13.44 -14.41
N ASP A 57 -2.50 -13.55 -13.68
CA ASP A 57 -2.96 -14.78 -13.04
C ASP A 57 -4.50 -14.85 -13.01
N SER A 58 -5.08 -15.49 -14.01
CA SER A 58 -6.54 -15.70 -14.16
C SER A 58 -7.10 -16.78 -13.23
N ARG A 59 -6.28 -17.47 -12.44
CA ARG A 59 -6.68 -18.64 -11.65
C ARG A 59 -7.19 -18.28 -10.25
N ILE A 60 -7.34 -17.01 -9.91
CA ILE A 60 -7.96 -16.58 -8.65
C ILE A 60 -9.47 -16.83 -8.76
N PRO A 61 -10.09 -17.61 -7.85
CA PRO A 61 -11.52 -17.89 -7.86
C PRO A 61 -12.37 -16.62 -7.79
N MET A 62 -13.49 -16.59 -8.49
CA MET A 62 -14.37 -15.41 -8.57
C MET A 62 -14.99 -15.05 -7.22
N ASP A 63 -15.32 -16.03 -6.40
CA ASP A 63 -15.89 -15.88 -5.06
C ASP A 63 -14.90 -15.29 -4.04
N GLN A 64 -13.62 -15.23 -4.40
CA GLN A 64 -12.56 -14.58 -3.59
C GLN A 64 -12.23 -13.17 -4.08
N LYS A 65 -12.82 -12.69 -5.18
CA LYS A 65 -12.55 -11.38 -5.77
C LYS A 65 -13.56 -10.35 -5.28
N PHE A 66 -13.09 -9.35 -4.58
CA PHE A 66 -13.91 -8.25 -4.09
C PHE A 66 -13.39 -6.93 -4.65
N ILE A 67 -14.30 -6.13 -5.21
CA ILE A 67 -13.97 -4.80 -5.71
C ILE A 67 -13.94 -3.84 -4.52
N PHE A 68 -12.86 -3.07 -4.41
CA PHE A 68 -12.70 -2.01 -3.44
C PHE A 68 -12.04 -0.82 -4.13
N ASN A 69 -12.86 0.12 -4.58
CA ASN A 69 -12.37 1.27 -5.36
C ASN A 69 -11.83 2.38 -4.45
N PRO A 70 -10.95 3.25 -4.98
CA PRO A 70 -10.51 4.43 -4.27
C PRO A 70 -11.69 5.31 -3.80
N TYR A 71 -11.53 5.90 -2.62
CA TYR A 71 -12.54 6.75 -1.95
C TYR A 71 -13.78 6.01 -1.46
N GLU A 72 -13.70 4.70 -1.37
CA GLU A 72 -14.69 3.87 -0.67
C GLU A 72 -14.23 3.59 0.77
N THR A 73 -15.21 3.30 1.63
CA THR A 73 -14.98 2.73 2.97
C THR A 73 -15.67 1.38 3.04
N LYS A 74 -14.95 0.36 3.52
CA LYS A 74 -15.49 -0.98 3.75
C LYS A 74 -15.19 -1.46 5.16
N SER A 75 -16.18 -2.07 5.80
CA SER A 75 -15.94 -2.77 7.07
C SER A 75 -15.40 -4.17 6.78
N ILE A 76 -14.15 -4.40 7.18
CA ILE A 76 -13.42 -5.66 6.96
C ILE A 76 -12.82 -6.12 8.28
N ALA A 77 -13.23 -7.28 8.76
CA ALA A 77 -12.71 -7.91 9.98
C ALA A 77 -12.75 -6.99 11.22
N GLY A 78 -13.77 -6.14 11.33
CA GLY A 78 -13.95 -5.22 12.46
C GLY A 78 -13.17 -3.91 12.32
N PHE A 79 -12.52 -3.67 11.19
CA PHE A 79 -11.93 -2.39 10.83
C PHE A 79 -12.81 -1.67 9.81
N ASP A 80 -13.00 -0.38 9.93
CA ASP A 80 -13.45 0.44 8.83
C ASP A 80 -12.21 0.86 8.03
N VAL A 81 -12.13 0.35 6.79
CA VAL A 81 -10.99 0.55 5.91
C VAL A 81 -11.37 1.55 4.83
N GLU A 82 -10.65 2.65 4.75
CA GLU A 82 -10.74 3.62 3.65
C GLU A 82 -9.66 3.35 2.62
N SER A 83 -9.97 3.54 1.34
CA SER A 83 -9.00 3.50 0.27
C SER A 83 -8.93 4.82 -0.49
N PHE A 84 -7.76 5.17 -1.02
CA PHE A 84 -7.58 6.35 -1.87
C PHE A 84 -6.34 6.23 -2.78
N ASN A 85 -6.37 6.99 -3.89
CA ASN A 85 -5.31 6.93 -4.89
C ASN A 85 -3.99 7.54 -4.39
N VAL A 86 -2.92 6.99 -4.92
CA VAL A 86 -1.55 7.52 -4.82
C VAL A 86 -1.00 7.82 -6.20
N SER A 87 0.11 8.55 -6.26
CA SER A 87 0.83 8.80 -7.50
C SER A 87 1.94 7.76 -7.67
N HIS A 88 1.67 6.75 -8.51
CA HIS A 88 2.64 5.69 -8.81
C HIS A 88 2.44 5.20 -10.25
N ASP A 89 3.47 4.59 -10.85
CA ASP A 89 3.45 4.10 -12.23
C ASP A 89 2.72 2.74 -12.39
N ALA A 90 1.56 2.63 -11.76
CA ALA A 90 0.65 1.51 -11.86
C ALA A 90 -0.69 1.93 -12.47
N ILE A 91 -1.57 0.99 -12.79
CA ILE A 91 -2.79 1.29 -13.56
C ILE A 91 -3.79 2.16 -12.78
N ASP A 92 -3.94 1.91 -11.48
CA ASP A 92 -4.79 2.70 -10.57
C ASP A 92 -4.37 2.43 -9.12
N PRO A 93 -3.18 2.91 -8.70
CA PRO A 93 -2.60 2.57 -7.42
C PRO A 93 -3.36 3.23 -6.28
N GLN A 94 -3.56 2.48 -5.19
CA GLN A 94 -4.27 2.94 -4.00
C GLN A 94 -3.55 2.52 -2.72
N PHE A 95 -3.86 3.17 -1.62
CA PHE A 95 -3.44 2.80 -0.29
C PHE A 95 -4.60 2.81 0.69
N TYR A 96 -4.33 2.42 1.94
CA TYR A 96 -5.38 2.11 2.89
C TYR A 96 -5.16 2.79 4.25
N ILE A 97 -6.28 3.24 4.82
CA ILE A 97 -6.38 3.70 6.19
C ILE A 97 -7.32 2.77 6.94
N PHE A 98 -6.91 2.34 8.11
CA PHE A 98 -7.67 1.46 8.99
C PHE A 98 -8.13 2.22 10.22
N HIS A 99 -9.43 2.14 10.53
CA HIS A 99 -10.02 2.70 11.73
C HIS A 99 -10.57 1.59 12.61
N ASN A 100 -10.26 1.64 13.90
CA ASN A 100 -10.82 0.76 14.92
C ASN A 100 -10.71 1.43 16.29
N ASN A 101 -11.80 1.43 17.08
CA ASN A 101 -11.80 1.95 18.47
C ASN A 101 -11.16 3.33 18.63
N TYR A 102 -11.53 4.29 17.77
CA TYR A 102 -10.97 5.65 17.73
C TYR A 102 -9.47 5.72 17.39
N LYS A 103 -8.89 4.63 16.91
CA LYS A 103 -7.52 4.55 16.41
C LYS A 103 -7.50 4.55 14.89
N LYS A 104 -6.49 5.22 14.34
CA LYS A 104 -6.27 5.35 12.91
C LYS A 104 -4.87 4.86 12.57
N PHE A 105 -4.79 3.89 11.67
CA PHE A 105 -3.53 3.35 11.15
C PHE A 105 -3.49 3.52 9.63
N THR A 106 -2.43 4.11 9.10
CA THR A 106 -2.26 4.36 7.68
C THR A 106 -1.08 3.58 7.13
N ILE A 107 -1.29 2.95 5.96
CA ILE A 107 -0.22 2.34 5.15
C ILE A 107 -0.14 3.13 3.85
N LEU A 108 0.99 3.79 3.61
CA LEU A 108 1.28 4.57 2.41
C LEU A 108 2.64 4.17 1.88
N THR A 109 2.64 3.33 0.86
CA THR A 109 3.82 2.82 0.16
C THR A 109 3.69 3.10 -1.34
N ASP A 110 4.80 3.10 -2.07
CA ASP A 110 4.83 3.26 -3.52
C ASP A 110 4.09 4.53 -3.99
N THR A 111 4.62 5.67 -3.60
CA THR A 111 4.12 6.97 -4.05
C THR A 111 5.27 7.87 -4.45
N GLY A 112 5.16 8.56 -5.59
CA GLY A 112 6.17 9.49 -6.06
C GLY A 112 6.19 10.80 -5.29
N TYR A 113 5.05 11.23 -4.73
CA TYR A 113 4.95 12.41 -3.88
C TYR A 113 3.73 12.34 -2.95
N VAL A 114 3.71 13.18 -1.93
CA VAL A 114 2.60 13.30 -0.98
C VAL A 114 1.83 14.59 -1.23
N SER A 115 0.69 14.50 -1.88
CA SER A 115 -0.18 15.66 -2.15
C SER A 115 -0.82 16.21 -0.87
N ASP A 116 -1.26 17.47 -0.89
CA ASP A 116 -1.97 18.08 0.24
C ASP A 116 -3.28 17.35 0.56
N ARG A 117 -3.94 16.77 -0.44
CA ARG A 117 -5.09 15.89 -0.23
C ARG A 117 -4.71 14.66 0.58
N MET A 118 -3.63 13.96 0.19
CA MET A 118 -3.13 12.80 0.92
C MET A 118 -2.73 13.20 2.35
N LYS A 119 -2.07 14.34 2.50
CA LYS A 119 -1.79 14.92 3.81
C LYS A 119 -3.04 15.06 4.66
N GLY A 120 -4.11 15.64 4.13
CA GLY A 120 -5.39 15.78 4.83
C GLY A 120 -5.98 14.43 5.24
N MET A 121 -5.90 13.42 4.37
CA MET A 121 -6.44 12.08 4.64
C MET A 121 -5.66 11.33 5.73
N ILE A 122 -4.33 11.40 5.73
CA ILE A 122 -3.50 10.70 6.73
C ILE A 122 -3.39 11.46 8.06
N ARG A 123 -3.83 12.70 8.10
CA ARG A 123 -3.81 13.53 9.32
C ARG A 123 -4.52 12.83 10.47
N GLY A 124 -3.94 12.95 11.67
CA GLY A 124 -4.50 12.34 12.87
C GLY A 124 -4.30 10.82 12.97
N SER A 125 -3.48 10.21 12.12
CA SER A 125 -3.12 8.80 12.28
C SER A 125 -2.35 8.58 13.57
N ASP A 126 -2.72 7.54 14.31
CA ASP A 126 -2.01 7.11 15.53
C ASP A 126 -0.70 6.39 15.20
N ALA A 127 -0.68 5.71 14.06
CA ALA A 127 0.50 5.05 13.51
C ALA A 127 0.46 5.02 11.99
N PHE A 128 1.64 4.98 11.35
CA PHE A 128 1.76 4.73 9.90
C PHE A 128 2.93 3.85 9.54
N ILE A 129 2.72 3.13 8.43
CA ILE A 129 3.81 2.63 7.60
C ILE A 129 3.89 3.59 6.43
N PHE A 130 5.02 4.27 6.32
CA PHE A 130 5.23 5.30 5.31
C PHE A 130 6.47 4.98 4.49
N GLU A 131 6.40 5.18 3.17
CA GLU A 131 7.53 4.96 2.29
C GLU A 131 8.68 5.93 2.60
N SER A 132 9.90 5.41 2.58
CA SER A 132 11.15 6.15 2.61
C SER A 132 12.12 5.36 1.74
N ASN A 133 12.13 5.65 0.44
CA ASN A 133 12.68 4.73 -0.56
C ASN A 133 14.17 4.91 -0.80
N HIS A 134 14.65 6.14 -0.94
CA HIS A 134 16.01 6.41 -1.37
C HIS A 134 16.55 7.74 -0.85
N ASP A 135 17.86 7.78 -0.67
CA ASP A 135 18.63 9.01 -0.61
C ASP A 135 18.90 9.50 -2.03
N VAL A 136 18.62 10.78 -2.31
CA VAL A 136 18.66 11.36 -3.66
C VAL A 136 20.08 11.33 -4.23
N ASP A 137 21.10 11.68 -3.44
CA ASP A 137 22.48 11.74 -3.91
C ASP A 137 23.07 10.34 -4.10
N MET A 138 22.77 9.41 -3.18
CA MET A 138 23.14 8.01 -3.36
C MET A 138 22.50 7.40 -4.61
N LEU A 139 21.23 7.69 -4.88
CA LEU A 139 20.54 7.22 -6.08
C LEU A 139 21.19 7.81 -7.36
N ARG A 140 21.51 9.10 -7.35
CA ARG A 140 22.19 9.76 -8.48
C ARG A 140 23.56 9.14 -8.78
N MET A 141 24.31 8.76 -7.75
CA MET A 141 25.65 8.18 -7.88
C MET A 141 25.67 6.66 -8.07
N CYS A 142 24.57 5.95 -7.79
CA CYS A 142 24.53 4.49 -7.91
C CYS A 142 24.66 4.02 -9.38
N ARG A 143 24.83 2.69 -9.58
CA ARG A 143 25.04 2.06 -10.91
C ARG A 143 23.77 1.85 -11.72
N TYR A 144 22.60 2.29 -11.26
CA TYR A 144 21.37 2.14 -12.04
C TYR A 144 21.43 2.91 -13.36
N PRO A 145 20.83 2.37 -14.44
CA PRO A 145 20.63 3.12 -15.69
C PRO A 145 19.89 4.44 -15.43
N TRP A 146 20.24 5.47 -16.19
CA TRP A 146 19.63 6.79 -16.01
C TRP A 146 18.10 6.76 -16.09
N LYS A 147 17.53 5.97 -17.00
CA LYS A 147 16.09 5.76 -17.13
C LYS A 147 15.45 5.24 -15.83
N THR A 148 16.12 4.32 -15.14
CA THR A 148 15.64 3.81 -13.83
C THR A 148 15.69 4.89 -12.76
N LYS A 149 16.76 5.67 -12.72
CA LYS A 149 16.86 6.81 -11.78
C LYS A 149 15.76 7.84 -12.02
N GLN A 150 15.51 8.22 -13.27
CA GLN A 150 14.45 9.14 -13.64
C GLN A 150 13.06 8.60 -13.24
N ARG A 151 12.81 7.30 -13.43
CA ARG A 151 11.58 6.66 -12.99
C ARG A 151 11.40 6.78 -11.46
N ILE A 152 12.44 6.47 -10.70
CA ILE A 152 12.39 6.53 -9.23
C ILE A 152 12.18 7.96 -8.73
N LEU A 153 12.90 8.95 -9.31
CA LEU A 153 12.85 10.36 -8.92
C LEU A 153 11.62 11.11 -9.44
N GLY A 154 10.84 10.51 -10.33
CA GLY A 154 9.66 11.16 -10.93
C GLY A 154 8.44 11.15 -10.01
N ASP A 155 7.45 11.99 -10.32
CA ASP A 155 6.21 12.13 -9.57
C ASP A 155 5.37 10.84 -9.49
N MET A 156 5.63 9.88 -10.36
CA MET A 156 5.02 8.54 -10.34
C MET A 156 6.01 7.46 -9.86
N GLY A 157 7.12 7.87 -9.28
CA GLY A 157 8.15 6.97 -8.76
C GLY A 157 7.96 6.67 -7.28
N HIS A 158 8.96 7.08 -6.49
CA HIS A 158 9.02 6.78 -5.06
C HIS A 158 9.50 8.00 -4.26
N VAL A 159 8.92 8.19 -3.08
CA VAL A 159 9.28 9.28 -2.17
C VAL A 159 10.71 9.10 -1.64
N SER A 160 11.50 10.18 -1.69
CA SER A 160 12.82 10.22 -1.08
C SER A 160 12.76 10.16 0.46
N ASN A 161 13.88 9.82 1.09
CA ASN A 161 13.99 9.84 2.56
C ASN A 161 13.75 11.25 3.13
N GLU A 162 14.19 12.28 2.42
CA GLU A 162 14.02 13.68 2.81
C GLU A 162 12.54 14.11 2.73
N ASP A 163 11.87 13.83 1.60
CA ASP A 163 10.46 14.15 1.42
C ASP A 163 9.56 13.37 2.38
N ALA A 164 9.89 12.11 2.65
CA ALA A 164 9.21 11.30 3.65
C ALA A 164 9.36 11.91 5.06
N GLY A 165 10.57 12.36 5.41
CA GLY A 165 10.84 13.09 6.65
C GLY A 165 10.01 14.37 6.76
N HIS A 166 10.01 15.20 5.73
CA HIS A 166 9.21 16.44 5.69
C HIS A 166 7.70 16.16 5.79
N ALA A 167 7.21 15.15 5.08
CA ALA A 167 5.81 14.75 5.18
C ALA A 167 5.45 14.33 6.60
N THR A 168 6.23 13.47 7.25
CA THR A 168 5.93 12.96 8.60
C THR A 168 6.05 14.02 9.69
N VAL A 169 7.05 14.92 9.64
CA VAL A 169 7.23 16.01 10.61
C VAL A 169 6.05 16.97 10.61
N SER A 170 5.51 17.30 9.44
CA SER A 170 4.36 18.20 9.34
C SER A 170 3.09 17.67 10.03
N TYR A 171 3.03 16.37 10.36
CA TYR A 171 1.91 15.74 11.08
C TYR A 171 2.17 15.59 12.59
N THR A 172 3.42 15.33 12.99
CA THR A 172 3.77 15.14 14.39
C THR A 172 3.78 16.47 15.16
N HIS A 173 4.17 17.57 14.51
CA HIS A 173 4.14 18.88 15.16
C HIS A 173 2.71 19.42 15.41
N LEU A 174 1.72 19.02 14.62
CA LEU A 174 0.33 19.42 14.86
C LEU A 174 -0.30 18.76 16.09
N ARG A 175 0.27 17.66 16.62
CA ARG A 175 -0.16 17.02 17.87
C ARG A 175 0.55 17.58 19.12
N ALA A 176 1.65 18.29 18.97
CA ALA A 176 2.40 18.86 20.09
C ALA A 176 1.79 20.17 20.65
N HIS A 177 0.71 20.67 20.04
CA HIS A 177 0.06 21.94 20.38
C HIS A 177 -1.43 21.79 20.77
N GLU A 178 -1.94 20.56 20.92
CA GLU A 178 -3.22 20.25 21.54
C GLU A 178 -2.96 19.53 22.88
#